data_fa4c38e9c5b9a40a080f142adabed13d
#
_entry.id   fa4c38e9c5b9a40a080f142adabed13d
#
_cell.length_a   1.000
_cell.length_b   1.000
_cell.length_c   1.000
_cell.angle_alpha   90.00
_cell.angle_beta   90.00
_cell.angle_gamma   90.00
#
_symmetry.space_group_name_H-M   'P 1'
#
loop_
_entity.id
_entity.type
_entity.pdbx_description
1 polymer ?
#
loop_
_entity_poly.entity_id
_entity_poly.type
_entity_poly.pdbx_seq_one_letter_code
_entity_poly.pdbx_strand_id
1 'polypeptide(L)' 'MTEKILLYKKDELGLFLFKDETRVQFVVAYLEDEDVPIGTNVEYWYSGTYHYNLEDALEDIKSRKV' A
#
# COMPACT_ATOMS: atom_id res chain seq x y z
N MET A 1 -0.89 17.64 -3.17
CA MET A 1 -1.57 16.81 -2.16
C MET A 1 -1.11 15.36 -2.28
N THR A 2 -0.89 14.71 -1.16
CA THR A 2 -0.46 13.32 -1.14
C THR A 2 -1.67 12.40 -1.02
N GLU A 3 -1.75 11.43 -1.89
CA GLU A 3 -2.78 10.41 -1.84
C GLU A 3 -2.16 9.06 -1.47
N LYS A 4 -2.83 8.32 -0.60
CA LYS A 4 -2.39 7.00 -0.13
C LYS A 4 -3.58 6.05 -0.20
N ILE A 5 -3.90 5.62 -1.39
CA ILE A 5 -5.13 4.86 -1.65
C ILE A 5 -4.88 3.38 -1.53
N LEU A 6 -5.67 2.69 -0.71
CA LEU A 6 -5.58 1.25 -0.56
C LEU A 6 -6.16 0.57 -1.79
N LEU A 7 -5.31 -0.19 -2.49
CA LEU A 7 -5.70 -0.90 -3.71
C LEU A 7 -6.03 -2.38 -3.45
N TYR A 8 -5.39 -2.99 -2.48
CA TYR A 8 -5.53 -4.42 -2.23
C TYR A 8 -5.12 -4.72 -0.78
N LYS A 9 -5.78 -5.69 -0.17
CA LYS A 9 -5.47 -6.14 1.18
C LYS A 9 -5.21 -7.63 1.21
N LYS A 10 -4.27 -8.02 2.06
CA LYS A 10 -4.01 -9.41 2.40
C LYS A 10 -3.74 -9.46 3.91
N ASP A 11 -4.72 -9.89 4.70
CA ASP A 11 -4.66 -9.87 6.16
C ASP A 11 -4.34 -8.45 6.66
N GLU A 12 -3.25 -8.25 7.38
CA GLU A 12 -2.85 -6.92 7.86
C GLU A 12 -1.96 -6.16 6.89
N LEU A 13 -1.63 -6.76 5.74
CA LEU A 13 -0.86 -6.08 4.69
C LEU A 13 -1.77 -5.36 3.72
N GLY A 14 -1.31 -4.22 3.26
CA GLY A 14 -2.01 -3.44 2.25
C GLY A 14 -1.08 -3.07 1.11
N LEU A 15 -1.63 -3.02 -0.09
CA LEU A 15 -0.97 -2.48 -1.26
C LEU A 15 -1.60 -1.12 -1.54
N PHE A 16 -0.77 -0.08 -1.57
CA PHE A 16 -1.23 1.29 -1.67
C PHE A 16 -0.71 1.97 -2.91
N LEU A 17 -1.52 2.85 -3.48
CA LEU A 17 -1.06 3.81 -4.47
C LEU A 17 -0.65 5.07 -3.72
N PHE A 18 0.64 5.36 -3.73
CA PHE A 18 1.18 6.58 -3.16
C PHE A 18 1.42 7.58 -4.28
N LYS A 19 0.69 8.68 -4.25
CA LYS A 19 0.77 9.68 -5.29
C LYS A 19 0.91 11.07 -4.68
N ASP A 20 1.90 11.82 -5.14
CA ASP A 20 2.02 13.23 -4.83
C ASP A 20 2.26 14.02 -6.11
N GLU A 21 2.62 15.30 -6.00
CA GLU A 21 2.77 16.19 -7.15
C GLU A 21 3.91 15.81 -8.08
N THR A 22 4.88 15.04 -7.60
CA THR A 22 6.12 14.77 -8.34
C THR A 22 6.30 13.31 -8.70
N ARG A 23 5.56 12.39 -8.07
CA ARG A 23 5.80 10.97 -8.29
C ARG A 23 4.59 10.11 -7.95
N VAL A 24 4.60 8.92 -8.53
CA VAL A 24 3.65 7.85 -8.22
C VAL A 24 4.45 6.61 -7.87
N GLN A 25 4.13 6.00 -6.74
CA GLN A 25 4.78 4.78 -6.28
C GLN A 25 3.73 3.82 -5.74
N PHE A 26 4.09 2.54 -5.70
CA PHE A 26 3.28 1.51 -5.07
C PHE A 26 3.96 1.11 -3.77
N VAL A 27 3.20 1.04 -2.70
CA VAL A 27 3.73 0.78 -1.36
C VAL A 27 3.08 -0.47 -0.80
N VAL A 28 3.89 -1.39 -0.30
CA VAL A 28 3.42 -2.53 0.47
C VAL A 28 3.75 -2.24 1.92
N ALA A 29 2.74 -2.15 2.76
CA ALA A 29 2.90 -1.77 4.16
C ALA A 29 1.88 -2.48 5.03
N TYR A 30 2.10 -2.44 6.33
CA TYR A 30 1.14 -2.98 7.29
C TYR A 30 0.08 -1.94 7.60
N LEU A 31 -1.16 -2.40 7.62
CA LEU A 31 -2.29 -1.56 7.98
C LEU A 31 -2.38 -1.42 9.49
N GLU A 32 -2.67 -0.22 9.95
CA GLU A 32 -2.98 0.01 11.35
C GLU A 32 -4.37 -0.50 11.69
N ASP A 33 -5.29 -0.40 10.74
CA ASP A 33 -6.67 -0.88 10.87
C ASP A 33 -7.00 -1.80 9.69
N GLU A 34 -7.22 -3.08 9.96
CA GLU A 34 -7.55 -4.09 8.94
C GLU A 34 -8.92 -3.89 8.31
N ASP A 35 -9.80 -3.15 8.95
CA ASP A 35 -11.16 -2.96 8.48
C ASP A 35 -11.29 -1.85 7.43
N VAL A 36 -10.19 -1.20 7.07
CA VAL A 36 -10.19 -0.15 6.06
C VAL A 36 -10.63 -0.71 4.70
N PRO A 37 -11.67 -0.14 4.07
CA PRO A 37 -12.12 -0.62 2.76
C PRO A 37 -11.12 -0.29 1.65
N ILE A 38 -11.09 -1.14 0.63
CA ILE A 38 -10.32 -0.86 -0.58
C ILE A 38 -10.87 0.42 -1.23
N GLY A 39 -9.95 1.27 -1.69
CA GLY A 39 -10.29 2.56 -2.28
C GLY A 39 -10.25 3.71 -1.30
N THR A 40 -10.05 3.43 -0.02
CA THR A 40 -9.97 4.46 1.01
C THR A 40 -8.59 5.11 1.02
N ASN A 41 -8.57 6.42 1.24
CA ASN A 41 -7.33 7.15 1.46
C ASN A 41 -6.89 6.91 2.91
N VAL A 42 -5.74 6.28 3.09
CA VAL A 42 -5.22 5.86 4.40
C VAL A 42 -4.18 6.87 4.88
N GLU A 43 -4.33 7.36 6.10
CA GLU A 43 -3.39 8.33 6.65
C GLU A 43 -2.09 7.70 7.13
N TYR A 44 -2.19 6.51 7.70
CA TYR A 44 -1.05 5.87 8.36
C TYR A 44 -0.86 4.43 7.94
N TRP A 45 0.39 4.07 7.73
CA TRP A 45 0.83 2.68 7.64
C TRP A 45 2.19 2.57 8.33
N TYR A 46 2.69 1.35 8.51
CA TYR A 46 4.02 1.17 9.06
C TYR A 46 4.74 0.04 8.31
N SER A 47 6.09 0.06 8.40
CA SER A 47 6.97 -0.89 7.71
C SER A 47 6.74 -0.92 6.21
N GLY A 48 6.62 0.25 5.60
CA GLY A 48 6.34 0.36 4.17
C GLY A 48 7.56 0.10 3.30
N THR A 49 7.35 -0.64 2.22
CA THR A 49 8.35 -0.84 1.16
C THR A 49 7.82 -0.21 -0.11
N TYR A 50 8.62 0.66 -0.72
CA TYR A 50 8.23 1.43 -1.89
C TYR A 50 8.71 0.77 -3.17
N HIS A 51 7.83 0.67 -4.15
CA HIS A 51 8.11 0.09 -5.45
C HIS A 51 7.72 1.06 -6.55
N TYR A 52 8.44 1.04 -7.65
CA TYR A 52 8.16 1.93 -8.78
C TYR A 52 7.11 1.37 -9.74
N ASN A 53 6.85 0.07 -9.69
CA ASN A 53 5.83 -0.52 -10.55
C ASN A 53 4.95 -1.49 -9.76
N LEU A 54 3.77 -1.71 -10.31
CA LEU A 54 2.76 -2.54 -9.67
C LEU A 54 3.17 -4.01 -9.58
N GLU A 55 3.87 -4.50 -10.59
CA GLU A 55 4.30 -5.89 -10.63
C GLU A 55 5.21 -6.25 -9.46
N ASP A 56 6.19 -5.40 -9.18
CA ASP A 56 7.09 -5.61 -8.04
C ASP A 56 6.35 -5.54 -6.71
N ALA A 57 5.40 -4.62 -6.59
CA ALA A 57 4.61 -4.48 -5.38
C ALA A 57 3.72 -5.71 -5.14
N LEU A 58 3.09 -6.22 -6.19
CA LEU A 58 2.28 -7.43 -6.08
C LEU A 58 3.10 -8.65 -5.69
N GLU A 59 4.29 -8.77 -6.24
CA GLU A 59 5.19 -9.85 -5.89
C GLU A 59 5.62 -9.77 -4.43
N ASP A 60 5.92 -8.56 -3.95
CA ASP A 60 6.29 -8.33 -2.56
C ASP A 60 5.16 -8.74 -1.61
N ILE A 61 3.94 -8.30 -1.86
CA ILE A 61 2.82 -8.60 -0.97
C ILE A 61 2.48 -10.09 -0.96
N LYS A 62 2.64 -10.77 -2.09
CA LYS A 62 2.41 -12.21 -2.19
C LYS A 62 3.47 -13.02 -1.46
N SER A 63 4.69 -12.53 -1.42
CA SER A 63 5.81 -13.25 -0.80
C SER A 63 5.89 -13.05 0.70
N ARG A 64 5.23 -12.05 1.24
CA ARG A 64 5.25 -11.80 2.68
C ARG A 64 4.33 -12.77 3.40
N LYS A 65 4.81 -13.24 4.54
CA LYS A 65 4.02 -14.08 5.44
C LYS A 65 3.50 -13.19 6.57
N VAL A 66 2.24 -13.36 6.84
CA VAL A 66 1.56 -12.63 7.91
C VAL A 66 1.35 -13.55 9.09
#